data_973e08a7f4012499dfdfbad87f7a1827
#
_entry.id   973e08a7f4012499dfdfbad87f7a1827
#
_cell.length_a   1.000
_cell.length_b   1.000
_cell.length_c   1.000
_cell.angle_alpha   90.00
_cell.angle_beta   90.00
_cell.angle_gamma   90.00
#
_symmetry.space_group_name_H-M   'P 1'
#
loop_
_entity.id
_entity.type
_entity.pdbx_description
1 polymer ?
#
loop_
_entity_poly.entity_id
_entity_poly.type
_entity_poly.pdbx_seq_one_letter_code
_entity_poly.pdbx_strand_id
1 'polypeptide(L)'
;MKIEDLCGDCRVKMPRKEHQNRFVLLGSPTRSEGAVGKSGHWLEVTKKYKCPECGARWENLVESGAGGHGNFWARMDPPPSK
;
A
#
# COMPACT_ATOMS: atom_id res chain seq x y z
N MET A 1 -9.90 -5.78 -14.35
CA MET A 1 -9.84 -6.96 -13.47
C MET A 1 -11.01 -6.93 -12.50
N LYS A 2 -11.72 -8.01 -12.37
CA LYS A 2 -12.86 -8.09 -11.46
C LYS A 2 -12.41 -8.69 -10.13
N ILE A 3 -13.22 -8.48 -9.08
CA ILE A 3 -12.86 -8.99 -7.77
C ILE A 3 -12.74 -10.51 -7.76
N GLU A 4 -13.53 -11.19 -8.56
CA GLU A 4 -13.44 -12.64 -8.62
C GLU A 4 -12.18 -13.12 -9.34
N ASP A 5 -11.48 -12.25 -10.03
CA ASP A 5 -10.21 -12.59 -10.66
C ASP A 5 -9.04 -12.55 -9.69
N LEU A 6 -9.28 -12.02 -8.49
CA LEU A 6 -8.25 -11.92 -7.48
C LEU A 6 -8.10 -13.24 -6.74
N CYS A 7 -6.90 -13.56 -6.32
CA CYS A 7 -6.72 -14.72 -5.44
C CYS A 7 -7.40 -14.43 -4.10
N GLY A 8 -7.67 -15.50 -3.36
CA GLY A 8 -8.39 -15.36 -2.10
C GLY A 8 -7.75 -14.38 -1.13
N ASP A 9 -6.43 -14.33 -1.12
CA ASP A 9 -5.71 -13.44 -0.21
C ASP A 9 -5.80 -11.98 -0.62
N CYS A 10 -6.10 -11.68 -1.87
CA CYS A 10 -6.22 -10.32 -2.33
C CYS A 10 -7.64 -9.77 -2.27
N ARG A 11 -8.61 -10.61 -1.88
CA ARG A 11 -10.01 -10.18 -1.79
C ARG A 11 -10.32 -9.48 -0.48
N VAL A 12 -9.32 -9.33 0.38
CA VAL A 12 -9.51 -8.72 1.70
C VAL A 12 -9.12 -7.26 1.65
N LYS A 13 -9.53 -6.51 2.67
CA LYS A 13 -9.20 -5.08 2.75
C LYS A 13 -7.74 -4.86 3.07
N MET A 14 -7.14 -5.75 3.82
CA MET A 14 -5.75 -5.65 4.21
C MET A 14 -5.10 -7.01 4.03
N PRO A 15 -4.02 -7.11 3.26
CA PRO A 15 -3.39 -8.41 3.01
C PRO A 15 -2.72 -8.93 4.27
N ARG A 16 -2.75 -10.25 4.44
CA ARG A 16 -2.08 -10.88 5.56
C ARG A 16 -0.58 -10.76 5.39
N LYS A 17 0.14 -10.80 6.50
CA LYS A 17 1.57 -10.58 6.49
C LYS A 17 2.30 -11.58 5.59
N GLU A 18 1.90 -12.83 5.64
CA GLU A 18 2.51 -13.86 4.80
C GLU A 18 2.32 -13.55 3.32
N HIS A 19 1.16 -13.03 2.98
CA HIS A 19 0.87 -12.67 1.60
C HIS A 19 1.67 -11.43 1.18
N GLN A 20 1.79 -10.47 2.08
CA GLN A 20 2.59 -9.27 1.82
C GLN A 20 4.03 -9.62 1.47
N ASN A 21 4.56 -10.64 2.11
CA ASN A 21 5.94 -11.05 1.88
C ASN A 21 6.19 -11.60 0.48
N ARG A 22 5.13 -11.98 -0.22
CA ARG A 22 5.23 -12.50 -1.58
C ARG A 22 5.01 -11.43 -2.64
N PHE A 23 4.57 -10.26 -2.25
CA PHE A 23 4.35 -9.17 -3.20
C PHE A 23 5.65 -8.74 -3.85
N VAL A 24 5.54 -8.34 -5.11
CA VAL A 24 6.67 -7.84 -5.88
C VAL A 24 6.60 -6.32 -5.91
N LEU A 25 7.67 -5.66 -5.50
CA LEU A 25 7.72 -4.22 -5.49
C LEU A 25 7.78 -3.69 -6.93
N LEU A 26 6.93 -2.73 -7.23
CA LEU A 26 6.86 -2.12 -8.56
C LEU A 26 7.50 -0.73 -8.50
N GLY A 27 8.59 -0.59 -9.23
CA GLY A 27 9.28 0.70 -9.29
C GLY A 27 9.94 1.07 -7.97
N SER A 28 10.24 2.33 -7.82
CA SER A 28 10.90 2.84 -6.61
C SER A 28 9.86 3.41 -5.65
N PRO A 29 10.10 3.29 -4.35
CA PRO A 29 9.20 3.92 -3.38
C PRO A 29 9.19 5.43 -3.57
N THR A 30 8.03 6.02 -3.34
CA THR A 30 7.86 7.47 -3.37
C THR A 30 7.92 7.98 -1.94
N ARG A 31 8.73 9.00 -1.73
CA ARG A 31 8.92 9.55 -0.40
C ARG A 31 8.49 11.01 -0.39
N SER A 32 7.76 11.39 0.66
CA SER A 32 7.32 12.76 0.85
C SER A 32 7.53 13.12 2.30
N GLU A 33 8.06 14.31 2.57
CA GLU A 33 8.32 14.72 3.94
C GLU A 33 8.15 16.22 4.06
N GLY A 34 7.92 16.67 5.29
CA GLY A 34 7.73 18.07 5.54
C GLY A 34 7.77 18.37 7.02
N ALA A 35 7.70 19.65 7.34
CA ALA A 35 7.69 20.12 8.72
C ALA A 35 6.27 20.54 9.10
N VAL A 36 5.90 20.24 10.34
CA VAL A 36 4.61 20.65 10.89
C VAL A 36 4.88 21.42 12.16
N GLY A 37 4.50 22.69 12.17
CA GLY A 37 4.75 23.52 13.32
C GLY A 37 6.23 23.80 13.50
N LYS A 38 6.61 24.10 14.74
CA LYS A 38 7.97 24.50 15.04
C LYS A 38 8.93 23.33 15.20
N SER A 39 8.43 22.19 15.61
CA SER A 39 9.29 21.05 15.89
C SER A 39 8.75 19.76 15.29
N GLY A 40 7.65 19.82 14.60
CA GLY A 40 7.07 18.65 14.00
C GLY A 40 7.71 18.31 12.67
N HIS A 41 7.77 17.04 12.37
CA HIS A 41 8.28 16.54 11.10
C HIS A 41 7.49 15.31 10.73
N TRP A 42 7.13 15.21 9.47
CA TRP A 42 6.38 14.05 9.00
C TRP A 42 7.07 13.44 7.79
N LEU A 43 6.86 12.15 7.63
CA LEU A 43 7.41 11.40 6.53
C LEU A 43 6.34 10.42 6.06
N GLU A 44 6.15 10.37 4.74
CA GLU A 44 5.30 9.38 4.10
C GLU A 44 6.11 8.63 3.08
N VAL A 45 6.00 7.32 3.09
CA VAL A 45 6.63 6.47 2.08
C VAL A 45 5.54 5.64 1.45
N THR A 46 5.41 5.74 0.13
CA THR A 46 4.43 4.98 -0.63
C THR A 46 5.16 3.95 -1.47
N LYS A 47 4.76 2.70 -1.34
CA LYS A 47 5.31 1.60 -2.13
C LYS A 47 4.19 0.94 -2.88
N LYS A 48 4.46 0.57 -4.12
CA LYS A 48 3.47 -0.12 -4.95
C LYS A 48 3.92 -1.54 -5.18
N TYR A 49 2.98 -2.45 -5.07
CA TYR A 49 3.26 -3.88 -5.14
C TYR A 49 2.30 -4.57 -6.08
N LYS A 50 2.71 -5.74 -6.51
CA LYS A 50 1.88 -6.60 -7.35
C LYS A 50 1.89 -8.01 -6.75
N CYS A 51 0.71 -8.61 -6.67
CA CYS A 51 0.59 -9.99 -6.26
C CYS A 51 1.06 -10.89 -7.38
N PRO A 52 2.01 -11.80 -7.14
CA PRO A 52 2.51 -12.67 -8.21
C PRO A 52 1.50 -13.74 -8.64
N GLU A 53 0.46 -13.97 -7.85
CA GLU A 53 -0.52 -15.01 -8.17
C GLU A 53 -1.64 -14.50 -9.05
N CYS A 54 -2.23 -13.37 -8.72
CA CYS A 54 -3.38 -12.87 -9.46
C CYS A 54 -3.13 -11.57 -10.19
N GLY A 55 -1.98 -10.93 -9.95
CA GLY A 55 -1.65 -9.67 -10.60
C GLY A 55 -2.29 -8.45 -9.98
N ALA A 56 -2.97 -8.60 -8.87
CA ALA A 56 -3.58 -7.46 -8.19
C ALA A 56 -2.50 -6.48 -7.73
N ARG A 57 -2.80 -5.19 -7.85
CA ARG A 57 -1.86 -4.17 -7.45
C ARG A 57 -2.28 -3.57 -6.12
N TRP A 58 -1.29 -3.39 -5.27
CA TRP A 58 -1.50 -2.85 -3.93
C TRP A 58 -0.60 -1.66 -3.71
N GLU A 59 -1.05 -0.76 -2.86
CA GLU A 59 -0.25 0.38 -2.45
C GLU A 59 -0.12 0.34 -0.94
N ASN A 60 1.10 0.48 -0.46
CA ASN A 60 1.38 0.54 0.97
C ASN A 60 1.85 1.94 1.31
N LEU A 61 1.15 2.58 2.22
CA LEU A 61 1.47 3.90 2.70
C LEU A 61 1.93 3.80 4.14
N VAL A 62 3.15 4.21 4.41
CA VAL A 62 3.69 4.24 5.76
C VAL A 62 3.91 5.68 6.14
N GLU A 63 3.30 6.10 7.24
CA GLU A 63 3.42 7.45 7.76
C GLU A 63 4.11 7.43 9.10
N SER A 64 4.99 8.40 9.32
CA SER A 64 5.60 8.60 10.63
C SER A 64 5.86 10.08 10.83
N GLY A 65 5.82 10.52 12.08
CA GLY A 65 6.07 11.92 12.37
C GLY A 65 5.38 12.36 13.63
N ALA A 66 5.23 13.67 13.76
CA ALA A 66 4.70 14.28 14.97
C ALA A 66 3.28 13.82 15.30
N GLY A 67 2.51 13.45 14.30
CA GLY A 67 1.14 13.00 14.50
C GLY A 67 0.98 11.53 14.81
N GLY A 68 2.08 10.77 14.85
CA GLY A 68 2.02 9.35 15.12
C GLY A 68 2.52 8.53 13.93
N HIS A 69 2.17 7.26 13.95
CA HIS A 69 2.61 6.33 12.93
C HIS A 69 1.41 5.61 12.33
N GLY A 70 1.51 5.31 11.05
CA GLY A 70 0.47 4.57 10.37
C GLY A 70 1.06 3.69 9.30
N ASN A 71 0.39 2.58 9.05
CA ASN A 71 0.76 1.65 8.00
C ASN A 71 -0.53 1.20 7.34
N PHE A 72 -0.73 1.63 6.11
CA PHE A 72 -1.99 1.43 5.41
C PHE A 72 -1.78 0.66 4.13
N TRP A 73 -2.74 -0.18 3.79
CA TRP A 73 -2.74 -0.93 2.55
C TRP A 73 -4.01 -0.62 1.78
N ALA A 74 -3.87 -0.38 0.50
CA ALA A 74 -5.00 -0.15 -0.38
C ALA A 74 -4.84 -0.99 -1.62
N ARG A 75 -5.91 -1.69 -2.01
CA ARG A 75 -5.90 -2.45 -3.25
C ARG A 75 -6.27 -1.53 -4.39
N MET A 76 -5.40 -1.49 -5.38
CA MET A 76 -5.62 -0.64 -6.54
C MET A 76 -6.50 -1.32 -7.58
N ASP A 77 -6.52 -2.65 -7.58
CA ASP A 77 -7.36 -3.44 -8.48
C ASP A 77 -8.41 -4.17 -7.68
N PRO A 78 -9.57 -4.39 -8.22
CA PRO A 78 -9.98 -3.94 -9.54
C PRO A 78 -10.20 -2.43 -9.55
N PRO A 79 -10.04 -1.79 -10.70
CA PRO A 79 -10.32 -0.36 -10.77
C PRO A 79 -11.79 -0.11 -10.50
N PRO A 80 -12.14 1.10 -10.11
CA PRO A 80 -13.53 1.41 -9.85
C PRO A 80 -14.39 1.04 -11.03
N SER A 81 -15.50 0.41 -10.76
CA SER A 81 -16.45 0.09 -11.80
C SER A 81 -17.01 1.33 -12.39
N LYS A 82 -17.26 1.26 -13.62
CA LYS A 82 -17.94 2.35 -14.26
C LYS A 82 -19.34 2.04 -14.47
#